data_6c4c428b79011e1203ff5f5337d96877
#
_entry.id   6c4c428b79011e1203ff5f5337d96877
#
_cell.length_a   1.000
_cell.length_b   1.000
_cell.length_c   1.000
_cell.angle_alpha   90.00
_cell.angle_beta   90.00
_cell.angle_gamma   90.00
#
_symmetry.space_group_name_H-M   'P 1'
#
loop_
_entity.id
_entity.type
_entity.pdbx_description
1 polymer ?
#
loop_
_entity_poly.entity_id
_entity_poly.type
_entity_poly.pdbx_seq_one_letter_code
_entity_poly.pdbx_strand_id
1 'polypeptide(L)'
;MSAPEKNYKDTILLPETGFPMRGDLTKNEPVRLKKWEDTGLYERILSRRMAQGAPRFLLHDGPPFANGDVHMGTALNKILKDLVLKSKTMAGYAAPYIPGWDCHGLPIEFKVVQKARDLDAAEIRRRCAEFAKGFIDIQRTSFRRLGVFGDWENPYLTMKPAYEANILRVFAKLVEDGAVYQSRKPVQWSYGAYTALAEAEIDYKEKVSSSVFVRFPLLDNPLGLKASMVIWTTTPWTLPANVGLALHPRFTYVAGRFMKNGQTENLVIVKDLLDAFAQKTGWALAETIREFKGAELENCEARHPFLSRTSTIILADFVTTDTGTGIVHIAPGHGADDYNVGRQYGLPVLSPVDDDGKYTEEVGVPSLVGKHVFDANKDIISMLEQGNNLFGVEEYRHQYPHCWRSKTPIIFRAVEQFFISMDKLRPQALEEIDKVQWLPAWGRNRIYGTVEARPDWCISRQRTWGVPLPVFFDENGKAVLDAALVRKIADMVEKHGSNIWFELSDEDLCERLGLPKTWKKGKDTLDVWIDSGSSHMAVMDSRPGLDAPADLYLKLRTSTAAGSRVP
;
A
#
# COMPACT_ATOMS: atom_id res chain seq x y z
N MET A 1 -64.72 -18.16 53.85
CA MET A 1 -63.28 -18.19 54.04
C MET A 1 -62.71 -19.00 52.90
N SER A 2 -62.05 -18.37 51.92
CA SER A 2 -61.37 -19.06 50.84
C SER A 2 -60.13 -19.73 51.37
N ALA A 3 -59.89 -20.98 51.01
CA ALA A 3 -58.67 -21.70 51.40
C ALA A 3 -57.43 -20.93 50.89
N PRO A 4 -56.33 -20.87 51.67
CA PRO A 4 -55.12 -20.20 51.24
C PRO A 4 -54.63 -20.85 49.95
N GLU A 5 -54.35 -20.03 48.96
CA GLU A 5 -53.79 -20.43 47.66
C GLU A 5 -52.43 -21.13 47.93
N LYS A 6 -52.35 -22.42 47.62
CA LYS A 6 -51.12 -23.20 47.79
C LYS A 6 -50.05 -22.70 46.86
N ASN A 7 -49.01 -22.08 47.39
CA ASN A 7 -47.80 -21.72 46.66
C ASN A 7 -46.97 -22.99 46.41
N TYR A 8 -46.97 -23.50 45.19
CA TYR A 8 -46.21 -24.69 44.81
C TYR A 8 -44.74 -24.42 44.53
N LYS A 9 -44.26 -23.18 44.69
CA LYS A 9 -42.81 -22.85 44.53
C LYS A 9 -41.91 -23.65 45.46
N ASP A 10 -42.34 -23.89 46.67
CA ASP A 10 -41.56 -24.58 47.68
C ASP A 10 -41.57 -26.11 47.51
N THR A 11 -42.35 -26.64 46.56
CA THR A 11 -42.40 -28.07 46.22
C THR A 11 -41.49 -28.43 45.04
N ILE A 12 -40.85 -27.45 44.42
CA ILE A 12 -39.97 -27.67 43.28
C ILE A 12 -38.60 -28.08 43.83
N LEU A 13 -38.20 -29.34 43.62
CA LEU A 13 -36.89 -29.85 43.92
C LEU A 13 -35.90 -29.42 42.83
N LEU A 14 -35.30 -28.25 43.01
CA LEU A 14 -34.19 -27.81 42.15
C LEU A 14 -32.88 -28.32 42.72
N PRO A 15 -31.90 -28.72 41.88
CA PRO A 15 -30.59 -29.10 42.39
C PRO A 15 -29.92 -27.89 43.05
N GLU A 16 -29.53 -28.06 44.31
CA GLU A 16 -28.75 -27.06 45.03
C GLU A 16 -27.29 -27.10 44.55
N THR A 17 -26.73 -25.94 44.20
CA THR A 17 -25.34 -25.83 43.79
C THR A 17 -24.70 -24.58 44.36
N GLY A 18 -23.43 -24.71 44.80
CA GLY A 18 -22.62 -23.56 45.19
C GLY A 18 -22.13 -22.71 44.03
N PHE A 19 -22.41 -23.12 42.80
CA PHE A 19 -22.08 -22.30 41.62
C PHE A 19 -23.04 -21.12 41.52
N PRO A 20 -22.54 -19.89 41.38
CA PRO A 20 -23.40 -18.73 41.22
C PRO A 20 -24.17 -18.81 39.87
N MET A 21 -25.48 -18.56 39.93
CA MET A 21 -26.37 -18.59 38.76
C MET A 21 -26.04 -17.50 37.72
N ARG A 22 -25.31 -16.47 38.12
CA ARG A 22 -24.84 -15.39 37.23
C ARG A 22 -23.32 -15.30 37.30
N GLY A 23 -22.69 -15.16 36.14
CA GLY A 23 -21.23 -15.03 36.03
C GLY A 23 -20.70 -13.72 36.62
N ASP A 24 -21.51 -12.66 36.65
CA ASP A 24 -21.14 -11.29 37.11
C ASP A 24 -19.73 -10.88 36.62
N LEU A 25 -19.45 -11.09 35.32
CA LEU A 25 -18.11 -11.01 34.74
C LEU A 25 -17.45 -9.65 34.99
N THR A 26 -18.23 -8.56 34.94
CA THR A 26 -17.71 -7.21 35.22
C THR A 26 -17.12 -7.04 36.63
N LYS A 27 -17.60 -7.80 37.58
CA LYS A 27 -17.11 -7.80 38.99
C LYS A 27 -16.05 -8.87 39.22
N ASN A 28 -16.29 -10.08 38.70
CA ASN A 28 -15.47 -11.25 38.99
C ASN A 28 -14.17 -11.32 38.18
N GLU A 29 -14.17 -10.83 36.91
CA GLU A 29 -12.96 -10.83 36.09
C GLU A 29 -11.83 -9.98 36.68
N PRO A 30 -12.05 -8.71 37.11
CA PRO A 30 -10.98 -7.92 37.71
C PRO A 30 -10.34 -8.59 38.93
N VAL A 31 -11.16 -9.21 39.78
CA VAL A 31 -10.66 -9.94 40.97
C VAL A 31 -9.80 -11.14 40.55
N ARG A 32 -10.24 -11.89 39.56
CA ARG A 32 -9.49 -13.04 39.02
C ARG A 32 -8.19 -12.60 38.36
N LEU A 33 -8.21 -11.53 37.56
CA LEU A 33 -7.02 -10.98 36.89
C LEU A 33 -5.99 -10.53 37.94
N LYS A 34 -6.44 -9.78 38.96
CA LYS A 34 -5.56 -9.37 40.06
C LYS A 34 -4.92 -10.57 40.73
N LYS A 35 -5.68 -11.64 41.03
CA LYS A 35 -5.11 -12.87 41.58
C LYS A 35 -4.07 -13.51 40.66
N TRP A 36 -4.28 -13.53 39.37
CA TRP A 36 -3.31 -14.07 38.41
C TRP A 36 -2.02 -13.23 38.35
N GLU A 37 -2.14 -11.92 38.41
CA GLU A 37 -1.00 -11.00 38.48
C GLU A 37 -0.23 -11.12 39.79
N ASP A 38 -0.92 -11.04 40.94
CA ASP A 38 -0.31 -11.14 42.26
C ASP A 38 0.44 -12.48 42.48
N THR A 39 0.02 -13.54 41.79
CA THR A 39 0.66 -14.87 41.88
C THR A 39 1.67 -15.12 40.76
N GLY A 40 1.88 -14.21 39.83
CA GLY A 40 2.75 -14.43 38.65
C GLY A 40 2.34 -15.67 37.85
N LEU A 41 1.04 -15.86 37.61
CA LEU A 41 0.52 -17.13 37.09
C LEU A 41 1.14 -17.52 35.77
N TYR A 42 1.28 -16.57 34.81
CA TYR A 42 1.86 -16.83 33.51
C TYR A 42 3.31 -17.31 33.61
N GLU A 43 4.13 -16.58 34.32
CA GLU A 43 5.56 -16.87 34.50
C GLU A 43 5.77 -18.22 35.21
N ARG A 44 4.96 -18.51 36.21
CA ARG A 44 4.99 -19.80 36.96
C ARG A 44 4.62 -20.98 36.06
N ILE A 45 3.59 -20.83 35.22
CA ILE A 45 3.19 -21.88 34.28
C ILE A 45 4.32 -22.11 33.27
N LEU A 46 4.84 -21.05 32.67
CA LEU A 46 5.90 -21.14 31.66
C LEU A 46 7.17 -21.79 32.26
N SER A 47 7.65 -21.28 33.38
CA SER A 47 8.83 -21.81 34.07
C SER A 47 8.67 -23.30 34.45
N ARG A 48 7.48 -23.69 34.93
CA ARG A 48 7.18 -25.09 35.25
C ARG A 48 7.22 -25.97 34.02
N ARG A 49 6.63 -25.54 32.89
CA ARG A 49 6.67 -26.28 31.61
C ARG A 49 8.09 -26.42 31.08
N MET A 50 8.87 -25.34 31.14
CA MET A 50 10.28 -25.38 30.72
C MET A 50 11.11 -26.33 31.59
N ALA A 51 10.93 -26.29 32.94
CA ALA A 51 11.63 -27.19 33.84
C ALA A 51 11.25 -28.68 33.67
N GLN A 52 10.07 -28.96 33.14
CA GLN A 52 9.61 -30.31 32.80
C GLN A 52 10.14 -30.80 31.42
N GLY A 53 10.91 -30.00 30.71
CA GLY A 53 11.34 -30.32 29.33
C GLY A 53 10.18 -30.38 28.34
N ALA A 54 9.09 -29.65 28.57
CA ALA A 54 7.92 -29.64 27.70
C ALA A 54 8.29 -29.13 26.29
N PRO A 55 7.67 -29.69 25.24
CA PRO A 55 7.87 -29.18 23.89
C PRO A 55 7.44 -27.72 23.80
N ARG A 56 8.14 -26.91 23.02
CA ARG A 56 7.80 -25.51 22.80
C ARG A 56 6.69 -25.37 21.79
N PHE A 57 5.91 -24.30 21.91
CA PHE A 57 4.99 -23.83 20.91
C PHE A 57 5.12 -22.32 20.81
N LEU A 58 5.68 -21.83 19.70
CA LEU A 58 5.98 -20.43 19.49
C LEU A 58 4.91 -19.77 18.62
N LEU A 59 4.14 -18.86 19.23
CA LEU A 59 3.24 -17.97 18.53
C LEU A 59 3.93 -16.61 18.40
N HIS A 60 4.27 -16.23 17.17
CA HIS A 60 4.81 -14.91 16.89
C HIS A 60 3.71 -13.86 16.75
N ASP A 61 3.87 -12.73 17.43
CA ASP A 61 2.87 -11.65 17.41
C ASP A 61 3.01 -10.75 16.18
N GLY A 62 1.94 -10.61 15.38
CA GLY A 62 1.80 -9.50 14.45
C GLY A 62 1.41 -8.26 15.24
N PRO A 63 2.27 -7.22 15.31
CA PRO A 63 2.09 -6.11 16.23
C PRO A 63 0.96 -5.19 15.80
N PRO A 64 0.12 -4.68 16.73
CA PRO A 64 -0.79 -3.58 16.45
C PRO A 64 -0.03 -2.26 16.34
N PHE A 65 -0.59 -1.30 15.59
CA PHE A 65 -0.09 0.08 15.60
C PHE A 65 -0.35 0.78 16.92
N ALA A 66 0.67 1.47 17.45
CA ALA A 66 0.59 2.28 18.67
C ALA A 66 -0.01 3.67 18.39
N ASN A 67 -1.25 3.74 17.85
CA ASN A 67 -1.82 5.00 17.35
C ASN A 67 -3.29 5.26 17.70
N GLY A 68 -3.86 4.44 18.55
CA GLY A 68 -5.27 4.52 18.95
C GLY A 68 -5.63 3.52 20.02
N ASP A 69 -6.85 3.61 20.54
CA ASP A 69 -7.40 2.70 21.50
C ASP A 69 -7.67 1.31 20.90
N VAL A 70 -7.89 0.32 21.75
CA VAL A 70 -8.20 -1.05 21.32
C VAL A 70 -9.61 -1.10 20.73
N HIS A 71 -9.72 -1.36 19.43
CA HIS A 71 -11.00 -1.60 18.76
C HIS A 71 -11.32 -3.10 18.73
N MET A 72 -12.57 -3.45 18.38
CA MET A 72 -13.05 -4.84 18.38
C MET A 72 -12.16 -5.81 17.57
N GLY A 73 -11.62 -5.38 16.44
CA GLY A 73 -10.73 -6.21 15.63
C GLY A 73 -9.41 -6.52 16.35
N THR A 74 -8.82 -5.52 17.01
CA THR A 74 -7.59 -5.70 17.80
C THR A 74 -7.85 -6.61 19.01
N ALA A 75 -8.98 -6.40 19.71
CA ALA A 75 -9.39 -7.25 20.83
C ALA A 75 -9.57 -8.70 20.40
N LEU A 76 -10.30 -8.94 19.30
CA LEU A 76 -10.51 -10.28 18.75
C LEU A 76 -9.18 -10.96 18.39
N ASN A 77 -8.26 -10.23 17.73
CA ASN A 77 -6.94 -10.76 17.39
C ASN A 77 -6.16 -11.24 18.63
N LYS A 78 -6.11 -10.41 19.67
CA LYS A 78 -5.39 -10.76 20.91
C LYS A 78 -6.06 -11.88 21.68
N ILE A 79 -7.40 -11.92 21.74
CA ILE A 79 -8.15 -13.00 22.39
C ILE A 79 -7.91 -14.34 21.66
N LEU A 80 -7.94 -14.37 20.33
CA LEU A 80 -7.68 -15.61 19.58
C LEU A 80 -6.25 -16.12 19.82
N LYS A 81 -5.25 -15.24 19.84
CA LYS A 81 -3.87 -15.61 20.20
C LYS A 81 -3.80 -16.22 21.60
N ASP A 82 -4.44 -15.57 22.56
CA ASP A 82 -4.48 -16.04 23.96
C ASP A 82 -5.19 -17.40 24.09
N LEU A 83 -6.28 -17.63 23.38
CA LEU A 83 -6.96 -18.93 23.35
C LEU A 83 -6.04 -20.04 22.84
N VAL A 84 -5.28 -19.78 21.76
CA VAL A 84 -4.30 -20.74 21.25
C VAL A 84 -3.21 -21.02 22.28
N LEU A 85 -2.61 -19.98 22.86
CA LEU A 85 -1.55 -20.12 23.86
C LEU A 85 -2.01 -20.89 25.11
N LYS A 86 -3.18 -20.56 25.64
CA LYS A 86 -3.76 -21.28 26.79
C LYS A 86 -4.10 -22.73 26.44
N SER A 87 -4.68 -22.98 25.25
CA SER A 87 -4.97 -24.33 24.77
C SER A 87 -3.70 -25.18 24.64
N LYS A 88 -2.65 -24.65 24.02
CA LYS A 88 -1.36 -25.34 23.90
C LYS A 88 -0.69 -25.58 25.26
N THR A 89 -0.75 -24.59 26.16
CA THR A 89 -0.26 -24.75 27.54
C THR A 89 -1.00 -25.85 28.28
N MET A 90 -2.33 -25.93 28.18
CA MET A 90 -3.13 -27.01 28.76
C MET A 90 -2.81 -28.38 28.13
N ALA A 91 -2.50 -28.40 26.85
CA ALA A 91 -2.05 -29.60 26.12
C ALA A 91 -0.60 -30.03 26.46
N GLY A 92 0.09 -29.32 27.35
CA GLY A 92 1.42 -29.73 27.81
C GLY A 92 2.60 -28.98 27.23
N TYR A 93 2.38 -28.01 26.36
CA TYR A 93 3.47 -27.24 25.75
C TYR A 93 3.97 -26.10 26.65
N ALA A 94 5.24 -25.72 26.49
CA ALA A 94 5.76 -24.43 26.91
C ALA A 94 5.48 -23.42 25.81
N ALA A 95 4.55 -22.48 26.05
CA ALA A 95 4.07 -21.53 25.05
C ALA A 95 4.43 -20.08 25.44
N PRO A 96 5.70 -19.63 25.25
CA PRO A 96 6.09 -18.25 25.50
C PRO A 96 5.41 -17.32 24.50
N TYR A 97 5.01 -16.13 24.97
CA TYR A 97 4.40 -15.12 24.13
C TYR A 97 4.99 -13.74 24.40
N ILE A 98 5.59 -13.15 23.39
CA ILE A 98 6.16 -11.82 23.44
C ILE A 98 5.24 -10.87 22.67
N PRO A 99 4.44 -10.04 23.35
CA PRO A 99 3.62 -9.04 22.68
C PRO A 99 4.50 -7.96 22.04
N GLY A 100 4.01 -7.36 20.97
CA GLY A 100 4.74 -6.31 20.27
C GLY A 100 3.86 -5.15 19.86
N TRP A 101 4.52 -4.02 19.50
CA TRP A 101 3.88 -2.84 18.93
C TRP A 101 4.65 -2.30 17.75
N ASP A 102 3.89 -1.93 16.71
CA ASP A 102 4.38 -1.16 15.59
C ASP A 102 4.28 0.33 15.93
N CYS A 103 5.44 0.99 15.97
CA CYS A 103 5.58 2.33 16.55
C CYS A 103 5.88 3.41 15.51
N HIS A 104 6.06 3.08 14.23
CA HIS A 104 6.51 4.00 13.19
C HIS A 104 5.42 4.32 12.16
N GLY A 105 5.80 5.17 11.21
CA GLY A 105 5.09 5.42 9.97
C GLY A 105 4.00 6.49 10.02
N LEU A 106 3.38 6.67 8.84
CA LEU A 106 2.34 7.66 8.58
C LEU A 106 1.19 7.68 9.60
N PRO A 107 0.71 6.54 10.14
CA PRO A 107 -0.41 6.55 11.09
C PRO A 107 -0.17 7.34 12.37
N ILE A 108 1.07 7.48 12.78
CA ILE A 108 1.48 8.23 13.99
C ILE A 108 1.90 9.66 13.60
N GLU A 109 2.82 9.80 12.65
CA GLU A 109 3.33 11.10 12.22
C GLU A 109 2.21 12.04 11.77
N PHE A 110 1.27 11.57 10.96
CA PHE A 110 0.17 12.37 10.45
C PHE A 110 -0.66 13.02 11.57
N LYS A 111 -0.92 12.30 12.67
CA LYS A 111 -1.64 12.83 13.82
C LYS A 111 -0.85 13.88 14.61
N VAL A 112 0.46 13.73 14.67
CA VAL A 112 1.36 14.64 15.38
C VAL A 112 1.54 15.94 14.58
N VAL A 113 1.84 15.84 13.28
CA VAL A 113 2.13 16.97 12.40
C VAL A 113 0.88 17.82 12.12
N GLN A 114 -0.33 17.22 12.07
CA GLN A 114 -1.57 17.99 11.92
C GLN A 114 -1.75 19.07 13.00
N LYS A 115 -1.20 18.87 14.18
CA LYS A 115 -1.32 19.80 15.33
C LYS A 115 -0.21 20.85 15.39
N ALA A 116 0.88 20.70 14.61
CA ALA A 116 2.03 21.61 14.65
C ALA A 116 2.85 21.46 13.35
N ARG A 117 2.71 22.44 12.44
CA ARG A 117 3.29 22.39 11.09
C ARG A 117 4.74 22.85 10.99
N ASP A 118 5.25 23.59 11.98
CA ASP A 118 6.56 24.27 11.93
C ASP A 118 7.62 23.57 12.82
N LEU A 119 7.53 22.26 12.96
CA LEU A 119 8.46 21.48 13.78
C LEU A 119 9.65 21.01 12.95
N ASP A 120 10.84 21.01 13.56
CA ASP A 120 11.99 20.33 12.99
C ASP A 120 11.89 18.79 13.10
N ALA A 121 12.77 18.09 12.40
CA ALA A 121 12.76 16.63 12.35
C ALA A 121 12.95 15.99 13.74
N ALA A 122 13.82 16.54 14.57
CA ALA A 122 14.11 16.00 15.90
C ALA A 122 12.87 16.10 16.81
N GLU A 123 12.19 17.24 16.80
CA GLU A 123 10.99 17.46 17.59
C GLU A 123 9.80 16.61 17.08
N ILE A 124 9.62 16.44 15.76
CA ILE A 124 8.64 15.53 15.20
C ILE A 124 8.87 14.11 15.72
N ARG A 125 10.10 13.62 15.63
CA ARG A 125 10.47 12.28 16.10
C ARG A 125 10.24 12.10 17.59
N ARG A 126 10.64 13.08 18.40
CA ARG A 126 10.40 13.06 19.84
C ARG A 126 8.91 12.94 20.18
N ARG A 127 8.07 13.79 19.58
CA ARG A 127 6.61 13.77 19.79
C ARG A 127 5.96 12.49 19.29
N CYS A 128 6.40 11.95 18.18
CA CYS A 128 5.90 10.68 17.66
C CYS A 128 6.22 9.53 18.61
N ALA A 129 7.44 9.48 19.17
CA ALA A 129 7.83 8.48 20.14
C ALA A 129 6.99 8.57 21.44
N GLU A 130 6.74 9.77 21.95
CA GLU A 130 5.89 10.01 23.12
C GLU A 130 4.43 9.62 22.86
N PHE A 131 3.90 9.98 21.69
CA PHE A 131 2.56 9.60 21.25
C PHE A 131 2.40 8.07 21.22
N ALA A 132 3.36 7.36 20.60
CA ALA A 132 3.36 5.91 20.52
C ALA A 132 3.42 5.28 21.92
N LYS A 133 4.31 5.75 22.82
CA LYS A 133 4.42 5.27 24.20
C LYS A 133 3.09 5.39 24.96
N GLY A 134 2.39 6.52 24.83
CA GLY A 134 1.10 6.71 25.46
C GLY A 134 0.06 5.68 25.02
N PHE A 135 -0.01 5.36 23.72
CA PHE A 135 -0.94 4.34 23.23
C PHE A 135 -0.51 2.91 23.53
N ILE A 136 0.79 2.63 23.64
CA ILE A 136 1.28 1.32 24.13
C ILE A 136 0.73 1.05 25.53
N ASP A 137 0.79 2.02 26.44
CA ASP A 137 0.33 1.85 27.82
C ASP A 137 -1.20 1.66 27.89
N ILE A 138 -1.97 2.43 27.11
CA ILE A 138 -3.42 2.29 27.00
C ILE A 138 -3.78 0.89 26.48
N GLN A 139 -3.16 0.47 25.37
CA GLN A 139 -3.42 -0.83 24.76
C GLN A 139 -2.97 -1.99 25.65
N ARG A 140 -1.80 -1.89 26.31
CA ARG A 140 -1.32 -2.88 27.29
C ARG A 140 -2.33 -3.09 28.39
N THR A 141 -2.83 -2.00 28.99
CA THR A 141 -3.86 -2.04 30.02
C THR A 141 -5.12 -2.74 29.54
N SER A 142 -5.58 -2.41 28.33
CA SER A 142 -6.76 -3.04 27.72
C SER A 142 -6.56 -4.54 27.46
N PHE A 143 -5.40 -4.95 26.94
CA PHE A 143 -5.10 -6.36 26.68
C PHE A 143 -4.98 -7.17 27.98
N ARG A 144 -4.35 -6.61 29.01
CA ARG A 144 -4.32 -7.23 30.35
C ARG A 144 -5.73 -7.36 30.92
N ARG A 145 -6.59 -6.33 30.75
CA ARG A 145 -8.00 -6.41 31.17
C ARG A 145 -8.78 -7.51 30.43
N LEU A 146 -8.45 -7.84 29.18
CA LEU A 146 -9.01 -8.97 28.44
C LEU A 146 -8.48 -10.34 28.91
N GLY A 147 -7.52 -10.37 29.86
CA GLY A 147 -6.94 -11.58 30.42
C GLY A 147 -5.90 -12.24 29.51
N VAL A 148 -5.35 -11.52 28.56
CA VAL A 148 -4.33 -12.02 27.62
C VAL A 148 -3.02 -12.27 28.36
N PHE A 149 -2.48 -13.49 28.29
CA PHE A 149 -1.17 -13.85 28.83
C PHE A 149 -0.04 -13.41 27.91
N GLY A 150 1.12 -13.10 28.50
CA GLY A 150 2.32 -12.70 27.75
C GLY A 150 3.33 -11.98 28.62
N ASP A 151 4.55 -11.83 28.11
CA ASP A 151 5.60 -11.03 28.74
C ASP A 151 5.35 -9.53 28.48
N TRP A 152 4.45 -8.95 29.27
CA TRP A 152 4.06 -7.55 29.16
C TRP A 152 5.12 -6.56 29.65
N GLU A 153 6.10 -7.03 30.42
CA GLU A 153 7.20 -6.20 30.94
C GLU A 153 8.32 -6.04 29.91
N ASN A 154 8.52 -7.05 29.06
CA ASN A 154 9.56 -7.06 28.04
C ASN A 154 9.01 -7.19 26.61
N PRO A 155 8.04 -6.37 26.19
CA PRO A 155 7.51 -6.42 24.84
C PRO A 155 8.57 -6.03 23.81
N TYR A 156 8.36 -6.37 22.55
CA TYR A 156 9.13 -5.75 21.50
C TYR A 156 8.44 -4.49 20.98
N LEU A 157 9.24 -3.47 20.68
CA LEU A 157 8.77 -2.20 20.12
C LEU A 157 9.63 -1.91 18.90
N THR A 158 9.01 -1.63 17.74
CA THR A 158 9.78 -1.39 16.53
C THR A 158 10.67 -0.15 16.61
N MET A 159 10.37 0.80 17.50
CA MET A 159 11.17 2.00 17.78
C MET A 159 12.31 1.80 18.80
N LYS A 160 12.60 0.57 19.26
CA LYS A 160 13.78 0.33 20.09
C LYS A 160 15.03 0.29 19.22
N PRO A 161 16.17 0.91 19.64
CA PRO A 161 17.38 0.98 18.82
C PRO A 161 17.87 -0.38 18.30
N ALA A 162 17.85 -1.42 19.14
CA ALA A 162 18.22 -2.77 18.72
C ALA A 162 17.26 -3.35 17.66
N TYR A 163 15.97 -3.01 17.71
CA TYR A 163 14.99 -3.43 16.69
C TYR A 163 15.22 -2.67 15.38
N GLU A 164 15.38 -1.34 15.44
CA GLU A 164 15.70 -0.49 14.29
C GLU A 164 16.97 -0.96 13.57
N ALA A 165 18.01 -1.31 14.34
CA ALA A 165 19.25 -1.87 13.80
C ALA A 165 19.01 -3.20 13.06
N ASN A 166 18.16 -4.07 13.57
CA ASN A 166 17.82 -5.32 12.89
C ASN A 166 17.00 -5.11 11.60
N ILE A 167 16.14 -4.08 11.55
CA ILE A 167 15.49 -3.66 10.29
C ILE A 167 16.56 -3.30 9.25
N LEU A 168 17.57 -2.51 9.65
CA LEU A 168 18.67 -2.13 8.75
C LEU A 168 19.53 -3.33 8.35
N ARG A 169 19.73 -4.32 9.22
CA ARG A 169 20.45 -5.57 8.86
C ARG A 169 19.68 -6.41 7.86
N VAL A 170 18.34 -6.51 7.99
CA VAL A 170 17.49 -7.14 6.97
C VAL A 170 17.60 -6.40 5.65
N PHE A 171 17.55 -5.06 5.68
CA PHE A 171 17.71 -4.25 4.48
C PHE A 171 19.11 -4.45 3.85
N ALA A 172 20.18 -4.53 4.67
CA ALA A 172 21.53 -4.82 4.18
C ALA A 172 21.60 -6.16 3.43
N LYS A 173 20.88 -7.18 3.91
CA LYS A 173 20.81 -8.48 3.22
C LYS A 173 20.12 -8.35 1.86
N LEU A 174 19.02 -7.61 1.78
CA LEU A 174 18.33 -7.36 0.50
C LEU A 174 19.21 -6.59 -0.49
N VAL A 175 20.03 -5.65 -0.02
CA VAL A 175 21.02 -4.93 -0.84
C VAL A 175 22.12 -5.89 -1.33
N GLU A 176 22.65 -6.74 -0.44
CA GLU A 176 23.66 -7.75 -0.77
C GLU A 176 23.18 -8.74 -1.83
N ASP A 177 21.91 -9.18 -1.74
CA ASP A 177 21.27 -10.06 -2.72
C ASP A 177 20.91 -9.32 -4.02
N GLY A 178 21.20 -8.02 -4.11
CA GLY A 178 20.90 -7.17 -5.27
C GLY A 178 19.39 -7.03 -5.53
N ALA A 179 18.55 -7.21 -4.50
CA ALA A 179 17.12 -7.07 -4.62
C ALA A 179 16.64 -5.62 -4.55
N VAL A 180 17.47 -4.69 -4.02
CA VAL A 180 17.15 -3.28 -3.89
C VAL A 180 17.71 -2.49 -5.07
N TYR A 181 16.91 -1.59 -5.63
CA TYR A 181 17.32 -0.70 -6.71
C TYR A 181 16.58 0.63 -6.68
N GLN A 182 17.16 1.66 -7.30
CA GLN A 182 16.52 2.96 -7.51
C GLN A 182 15.94 3.04 -8.93
N SER A 183 14.77 3.62 -9.09
CA SER A 183 14.18 3.85 -10.41
C SER A 183 13.13 4.96 -10.38
N ARG A 184 12.98 5.65 -11.52
CA ARG A 184 11.87 6.59 -11.75
C ARG A 184 10.70 5.80 -12.36
N LYS A 185 9.73 5.44 -11.52
CA LYS A 185 8.52 4.71 -11.91
C LYS A 185 7.27 5.43 -11.40
N PRO A 186 6.11 5.26 -12.06
CA PRO A 186 4.85 5.74 -11.49
C PRO A 186 4.53 5.00 -10.20
N VAL A 187 4.35 5.76 -9.14
CA VAL A 187 3.94 5.27 -7.82
C VAL A 187 2.61 5.88 -7.42
N GLN A 188 1.91 5.20 -6.54
CA GLN A 188 0.71 5.71 -5.90
C GLN A 188 1.13 6.84 -4.95
N TRP A 189 0.71 8.07 -5.24
CA TRP A 189 1.12 9.27 -4.52
C TRP A 189 -0.05 9.93 -3.80
N SER A 190 0.13 10.21 -2.54
CA SER A 190 -0.81 11.00 -1.74
C SER A 190 -0.32 12.44 -1.62
N TYR A 191 -0.90 13.34 -2.39
CA TYR A 191 -0.64 14.78 -2.25
C TYR A 191 -1.16 15.35 -0.90
N GLY A 192 -2.16 14.71 -0.27
CA GLY A 192 -2.66 15.10 1.05
C GLY A 192 -1.78 14.62 2.22
N ALA A 193 -0.89 13.66 2.00
CA ALA A 193 0.07 13.16 2.97
C ALA A 193 1.53 13.37 2.51
N TYR A 194 1.76 13.87 1.31
CA TYR A 194 3.08 14.16 0.72
C TYR A 194 4.02 12.95 0.71
N THR A 195 3.54 11.80 0.24
CA THR A 195 4.33 10.57 0.25
C THR A 195 3.82 9.54 -0.75
N ALA A 196 4.73 8.66 -1.20
CA ALA A 196 4.37 7.42 -1.87
C ALA A 196 3.62 6.49 -0.90
N LEU A 197 2.72 5.67 -1.45
CA LEU A 197 1.92 4.71 -0.70
C LEU A 197 2.16 3.29 -1.23
N ALA A 198 2.09 2.31 -0.31
CA ALA A 198 1.92 0.91 -0.68
C ALA A 198 0.44 0.61 -1.00
N GLU A 199 0.17 -0.45 -1.75
CA GLU A 199 -1.20 -0.87 -2.08
C GLU A 199 -2.07 -1.09 -0.82
N ALA A 200 -1.47 -1.58 0.27
CA ALA A 200 -2.15 -1.79 1.55
C ALA A 200 -2.60 -0.49 2.25
N GLU A 201 -2.11 0.65 1.80
CA GLU A 201 -2.40 1.98 2.36
C GLU A 201 -3.49 2.72 1.58
N ILE A 202 -4.22 2.02 0.70
CA ILE A 202 -5.23 2.56 -0.19
C ILE A 202 -6.60 2.03 0.17
N ASP A 203 -7.55 2.95 0.31
CA ASP A 203 -8.97 2.69 0.43
C ASP A 203 -9.67 3.01 -0.90
N TYR A 204 -10.51 2.12 -1.41
CA TYR A 204 -11.33 2.42 -2.58
C TYR A 204 -12.66 3.01 -2.17
N LYS A 205 -13.03 4.14 -2.79
CA LYS A 205 -14.30 4.83 -2.56
C LYS A 205 -14.97 5.17 -3.87
N GLU A 206 -16.28 5.22 -3.85
CA GLU A 206 -17.05 5.68 -4.99
C GLU A 206 -16.72 7.16 -5.28
N LYS A 207 -16.41 7.45 -6.53
CA LYS A 207 -16.14 8.79 -7.05
C LYS A 207 -16.83 8.97 -8.39
N VAL A 208 -17.35 10.16 -8.62
CA VAL A 208 -17.83 10.59 -9.93
C VAL A 208 -16.70 11.39 -10.59
N SER A 209 -16.29 10.95 -11.77
CA SER A 209 -15.26 11.61 -12.59
C SER A 209 -15.84 11.99 -13.94
N SER A 210 -15.36 13.09 -14.52
CA SER A 210 -15.66 13.40 -15.93
C SER A 210 -14.87 12.44 -16.80
N SER A 211 -15.56 11.68 -17.65
CA SER A 211 -14.92 10.90 -18.70
C SER A 211 -15.10 11.59 -20.04
N VAL A 212 -14.11 11.43 -20.92
CA VAL A 212 -14.05 12.14 -22.21
C VAL A 212 -13.72 11.19 -23.34
N PHE A 213 -14.35 11.43 -24.51
CA PHE A 213 -14.02 10.81 -25.79
C PHE A 213 -13.20 11.80 -26.61
N VAL A 214 -11.93 11.47 -26.90
CA VAL A 214 -10.95 12.41 -27.42
C VAL A 214 -10.41 11.96 -28.77
N ARG A 215 -10.33 12.89 -29.72
CA ARG A 215 -9.76 12.75 -31.05
C ARG A 215 -8.24 12.79 -31.03
N PHE A 216 -7.61 11.85 -31.74
CA PHE A 216 -6.19 11.84 -32.08
C PHE A 216 -6.08 11.60 -33.58
N PRO A 217 -5.85 12.64 -34.42
CA PRO A 217 -5.73 12.50 -35.87
C PRO A 217 -4.59 11.54 -36.24
N LEU A 218 -4.90 10.48 -36.96
CA LEU A 218 -3.92 9.51 -37.44
C LEU A 218 -3.07 10.18 -38.54
N LEU A 219 -1.76 10.05 -38.44
CA LEU A 219 -0.81 10.54 -39.41
C LEU A 219 -0.61 9.52 -40.55
N ASP A 220 0.45 9.67 -41.34
CA ASP A 220 0.75 8.73 -42.42
C ASP A 220 0.84 7.29 -41.90
N ASN A 221 0.16 6.37 -42.56
CA ASN A 221 0.02 4.99 -42.12
C ASN A 221 -0.06 4.03 -43.31
N PRO A 222 0.33 2.76 -43.16
CA PRO A 222 0.39 1.77 -44.23
C PRO A 222 -0.97 1.45 -44.87
N LEU A 223 -2.07 1.77 -44.15
CA LEU A 223 -3.43 1.53 -44.64
C LEU A 223 -3.98 2.69 -45.47
N GLY A 224 -3.23 3.81 -45.57
CA GLY A 224 -3.66 5.03 -46.28
C GLY A 224 -4.91 5.67 -45.66
N LEU A 225 -5.21 5.43 -44.41
CA LEU A 225 -6.38 5.93 -43.72
C LEU A 225 -6.24 7.42 -43.39
N LYS A 226 -7.23 8.22 -43.81
CA LYS A 226 -7.42 9.60 -43.36
C LYS A 226 -8.54 9.63 -42.33
N ALA A 227 -8.22 9.25 -41.09
CA ALA A 227 -9.18 9.11 -40.00
C ALA A 227 -8.56 9.55 -38.68
N SER A 228 -9.36 9.69 -37.65
CA SER A 228 -8.90 9.98 -36.28
C SER A 228 -9.14 8.79 -35.39
N MET A 229 -8.14 8.44 -34.56
CA MET A 229 -8.29 7.51 -33.44
C MET A 229 -9.13 8.20 -32.38
N VAL A 230 -10.04 7.45 -31.75
CA VAL A 230 -10.83 7.98 -30.62
C VAL A 230 -10.50 7.19 -29.36
N ILE A 231 -10.01 7.88 -28.35
CA ILE A 231 -9.79 7.28 -27.02
C ILE A 231 -10.91 7.65 -26.06
N TRP A 232 -11.03 6.88 -24.99
CA TRP A 232 -11.86 7.22 -23.85
C TRP A 232 -11.02 7.18 -22.57
N THR A 233 -11.18 8.20 -21.71
CA THR A 233 -10.49 8.24 -20.42
C THR A 233 -11.35 8.87 -19.32
N THR A 234 -11.21 8.37 -18.08
CA THR A 234 -11.81 8.94 -16.86
C THR A 234 -10.86 9.91 -16.15
N THR A 235 -9.66 10.09 -16.67
CA THR A 235 -8.60 10.93 -16.09
C THR A 235 -8.09 11.96 -17.12
N PRO A 236 -8.89 12.95 -17.53
CA PRO A 236 -8.47 13.95 -18.53
C PRO A 236 -7.16 14.65 -18.15
N TRP A 237 -6.88 14.78 -16.86
CA TRP A 237 -5.65 15.38 -16.35
C TRP A 237 -4.36 14.64 -16.74
N THR A 238 -4.43 13.39 -17.22
CA THR A 238 -3.22 12.67 -17.70
C THR A 238 -2.93 12.91 -19.17
N LEU A 239 -3.88 13.50 -19.94
CA LEU A 239 -3.69 13.80 -21.37
C LEU A 239 -2.46 14.67 -21.67
N PRO A 240 -2.10 15.70 -20.87
CA PRO A 240 -0.87 16.44 -21.11
C PRO A 240 0.41 15.59 -21.11
N ALA A 241 0.40 14.43 -20.46
CA ALA A 241 1.53 13.49 -20.42
C ALA A 241 1.39 12.34 -21.42
N ASN A 242 0.37 12.34 -22.28
CA ASN A 242 0.18 11.32 -23.30
C ASN A 242 1.35 11.29 -24.29
N VAL A 243 1.82 10.09 -24.63
CA VAL A 243 2.89 9.83 -25.60
C VAL A 243 2.61 8.62 -26.49
N GLY A 244 1.50 7.92 -26.24
CA GLY A 244 1.13 6.76 -27.05
C GLY A 244 -0.36 6.46 -27.02
N LEU A 245 -0.78 5.60 -27.94
CA LEU A 245 -2.11 5.01 -28.03
C LEU A 245 -1.95 3.49 -28.12
N ALA A 246 -2.58 2.74 -27.21
CA ALA A 246 -2.51 1.28 -27.21
C ALA A 246 -3.71 0.66 -27.92
N LEU A 247 -3.44 -0.29 -28.80
CA LEU A 247 -4.41 -1.15 -29.46
C LEU A 247 -4.17 -2.60 -29.06
N HIS A 248 -5.23 -3.39 -29.05
CA HIS A 248 -5.07 -4.84 -28.90
C HIS A 248 -4.68 -5.47 -30.26
N PRO A 249 -3.62 -6.28 -30.34
CA PRO A 249 -3.10 -6.76 -31.63
C PRO A 249 -4.13 -7.56 -32.44
N ARG A 250 -5.02 -8.30 -31.78
CA ARG A 250 -5.97 -9.25 -32.42
C ARG A 250 -7.39 -8.70 -32.59
N PHE A 251 -7.74 -7.55 -31.98
CA PHE A 251 -9.08 -6.99 -32.12
C PHE A 251 -9.28 -6.44 -33.52
N THR A 252 -10.53 -6.44 -33.98
CA THR A 252 -10.92 -5.83 -35.23
C THR A 252 -11.34 -4.39 -35.00
N TYR A 253 -10.66 -3.46 -35.65
CA TYR A 253 -10.98 -2.04 -35.64
C TYR A 253 -11.69 -1.66 -36.94
N VAL A 254 -12.60 -0.70 -36.86
CA VAL A 254 -13.33 -0.14 -37.98
C VAL A 254 -12.89 1.30 -38.19
N ALA A 255 -12.29 1.57 -39.33
CA ALA A 255 -12.21 2.91 -39.87
C ALA A 255 -13.49 3.17 -40.66
N GLY A 256 -14.30 4.11 -40.21
CA GLY A 256 -15.60 4.38 -40.80
C GLY A 256 -15.92 5.87 -40.88
N ARG A 257 -16.93 6.18 -41.70
CA ARG A 257 -17.56 7.49 -41.73
C ARG A 257 -18.67 7.53 -40.70
N PHE A 258 -18.51 8.38 -39.69
CA PHE A 258 -19.50 8.59 -38.61
C PHE A 258 -20.26 9.89 -38.84
N MET A 259 -21.51 9.91 -38.49
CA MET A 259 -22.41 11.08 -38.66
C MET A 259 -23.08 11.45 -37.34
N LYS A 260 -23.19 12.79 -37.12
CA LYS A 260 -23.97 13.38 -36.00
C LYS A 260 -24.51 14.75 -36.48
N ASN A 261 -25.82 14.94 -36.43
CA ASN A 261 -26.47 16.23 -36.76
C ASN A 261 -26.00 16.84 -38.11
N GLY A 262 -25.81 16.00 -39.14
CA GLY A 262 -25.34 16.43 -40.46
C GLY A 262 -23.83 16.66 -40.59
N GLN A 263 -23.09 16.58 -39.52
CA GLN A 263 -21.62 16.57 -39.54
C GLN A 263 -21.08 15.17 -39.82
N THR A 264 -19.95 15.09 -40.48
CA THR A 264 -19.31 13.83 -40.88
C THR A 264 -17.86 13.81 -40.46
N GLU A 265 -17.43 12.70 -39.84
CA GLU A 265 -16.05 12.47 -39.40
C GLU A 265 -15.60 11.03 -39.73
N ASN A 266 -14.35 10.87 -40.10
CA ASN A 266 -13.76 9.54 -40.28
C ASN A 266 -13.07 9.15 -38.97
N LEU A 267 -13.59 8.11 -38.30
CA LEU A 267 -13.11 7.68 -36.97
C LEU A 267 -12.70 6.22 -36.98
N VAL A 268 -11.78 5.89 -36.10
CA VAL A 268 -11.35 4.51 -35.80
C VAL A 268 -11.80 4.13 -34.40
N ILE A 269 -12.55 3.04 -34.33
CA ILE A 269 -13.08 2.47 -33.07
C ILE A 269 -13.05 0.95 -33.19
N VAL A 270 -12.90 0.22 -32.08
CA VAL A 270 -13.01 -1.25 -32.09
C VAL A 270 -14.43 -1.66 -32.49
N LYS A 271 -14.56 -2.70 -33.31
CA LYS A 271 -15.83 -3.14 -33.89
C LYS A 271 -16.91 -3.41 -32.85
N ASP A 272 -16.53 -4.04 -31.75
CA ASP A 272 -17.44 -4.47 -30.68
C ASP A 272 -18.06 -3.31 -29.87
N LEU A 273 -17.50 -2.10 -29.93
CA LEU A 273 -17.95 -0.92 -29.19
C LEU A 273 -18.62 0.16 -30.05
N LEU A 274 -18.90 -0.09 -31.33
CA LEU A 274 -19.48 0.90 -32.25
C LEU A 274 -20.85 1.40 -31.75
N ASP A 275 -21.74 0.49 -31.34
CA ASP A 275 -23.08 0.83 -30.85
C ASP A 275 -23.02 1.58 -29.52
N ALA A 276 -22.17 1.14 -28.60
CA ALA A 276 -21.96 1.79 -27.32
C ALA A 276 -21.40 3.22 -27.50
N PHE A 277 -20.46 3.41 -28.42
CA PHE A 277 -19.93 4.72 -28.76
C PHE A 277 -21.03 5.64 -29.35
N ALA A 278 -21.83 5.13 -30.27
CA ALA A 278 -22.94 5.88 -30.85
C ALA A 278 -23.96 6.34 -29.79
N GLN A 279 -24.34 5.45 -28.88
CA GLN A 279 -25.26 5.76 -27.77
C GLN A 279 -24.72 6.87 -26.86
N LYS A 280 -23.43 6.84 -26.54
CA LYS A 280 -22.81 7.79 -25.62
C LYS A 280 -22.48 9.14 -26.24
N THR A 281 -22.08 9.16 -27.48
CA THR A 281 -21.58 10.38 -28.14
C THR A 281 -22.57 10.98 -29.14
N GLY A 282 -23.52 10.20 -29.63
CA GLY A 282 -24.42 10.54 -30.72
C GLY A 282 -23.78 10.44 -32.11
N TRP A 283 -22.53 9.98 -32.21
CA TRP A 283 -21.85 9.73 -33.47
C TRP A 283 -22.08 8.29 -33.91
N ALA A 284 -22.90 8.07 -34.93
CA ALA A 284 -23.24 6.75 -35.44
C ALA A 284 -22.44 6.44 -36.71
N LEU A 285 -22.03 5.18 -36.86
CA LEU A 285 -21.39 4.67 -38.07
C LEU A 285 -22.37 4.71 -39.24
N ALA A 286 -22.04 5.47 -40.30
CA ALA A 286 -22.83 5.55 -41.54
C ALA A 286 -22.25 4.64 -42.63
N GLU A 287 -20.94 4.50 -42.72
CA GLU A 287 -20.26 3.71 -43.72
C GLU A 287 -18.96 3.14 -43.17
N THR A 288 -18.70 1.86 -43.40
CA THR A 288 -17.40 1.24 -43.12
C THR A 288 -16.45 1.48 -44.29
N ILE A 289 -15.35 2.19 -44.01
CA ILE A 289 -14.29 2.43 -45.02
C ILE A 289 -13.37 1.21 -45.08
N ARG A 290 -12.93 0.72 -43.93
CA ARG A 290 -12.03 -0.42 -43.82
C ARG A 290 -12.13 -1.08 -42.44
N GLU A 291 -12.04 -2.42 -42.40
CA GLU A 291 -11.77 -3.19 -41.19
C GLU A 291 -10.30 -3.66 -41.22
N PHE A 292 -9.65 -3.66 -40.04
CA PHE A 292 -8.25 -4.06 -39.90
C PHE A 292 -7.96 -4.58 -38.50
N LYS A 293 -6.80 -5.24 -38.30
CA LYS A 293 -6.34 -5.67 -37.00
C LYS A 293 -5.45 -4.60 -36.37
N GLY A 294 -5.51 -4.48 -35.02
CA GLY A 294 -4.68 -3.49 -34.31
C GLY A 294 -3.19 -3.56 -34.66
N ALA A 295 -2.67 -4.76 -34.89
CA ALA A 295 -1.28 -4.96 -35.32
C ALA A 295 -0.90 -4.26 -36.62
N GLU A 296 -1.85 -3.94 -37.50
CA GLU A 296 -1.56 -3.27 -38.78
C GLU A 296 -1.19 -1.78 -38.64
N LEU A 297 -1.43 -1.17 -37.47
CA LEU A 297 -1.06 0.21 -37.16
C LEU A 297 0.09 0.32 -36.13
N GLU A 298 0.74 -0.78 -35.76
CA GLU A 298 1.87 -0.74 -34.84
C GLU A 298 2.96 0.22 -35.35
N ASN A 299 3.53 1.01 -34.43
CA ASN A 299 4.53 2.06 -34.70
C ASN A 299 4.09 3.22 -35.62
N CYS A 300 2.81 3.29 -36.01
CA CYS A 300 2.26 4.50 -36.63
C CYS A 300 2.12 5.61 -35.60
N GLU A 301 1.86 6.83 -36.06
CA GLU A 301 1.74 8.01 -35.21
C GLU A 301 0.36 8.68 -35.35
N ALA A 302 -0.12 9.22 -34.24
CA ALA A 302 -1.28 10.09 -34.19
C ALA A 302 -0.87 11.45 -33.60
N ARG A 303 -1.53 12.54 -34.04
CA ARG A 303 -1.28 13.88 -33.52
C ARG A 303 -1.93 14.03 -32.15
N HIS A 304 -1.17 14.56 -31.17
CA HIS A 304 -1.71 14.92 -29.88
C HIS A 304 -2.81 15.98 -29.98
N PRO A 305 -3.92 15.93 -29.20
CA PRO A 305 -5.10 16.78 -29.38
C PRO A 305 -4.87 18.28 -29.18
N PHE A 306 -3.87 18.69 -28.37
CA PHE A 306 -3.60 20.10 -28.06
C PHE A 306 -2.13 20.46 -27.85
N LEU A 307 -1.21 19.49 -27.95
CA LEU A 307 0.24 19.74 -27.89
C LEU A 307 0.89 19.47 -29.25
N SER A 308 2.01 20.14 -29.54
CA SER A 308 2.76 19.99 -30.80
C SER A 308 3.66 18.75 -30.78
N ARG A 309 3.13 17.59 -30.42
CA ARG A 309 3.84 16.31 -30.45
C ARG A 309 2.96 15.20 -31.00
N THR A 310 3.56 14.06 -31.25
CA THR A 310 2.88 12.85 -31.70
C THR A 310 2.74 11.83 -30.60
N SER A 311 1.81 10.90 -30.75
CA SER A 311 1.55 9.75 -29.91
C SER A 311 1.76 8.50 -30.73
N THR A 312 2.71 7.66 -30.34
CA THR A 312 3.02 6.42 -31.04
C THR A 312 1.94 5.37 -30.80
N ILE A 313 1.49 4.69 -31.84
CA ILE A 313 0.55 3.57 -31.71
C ILE A 313 1.34 2.32 -31.33
N ILE A 314 0.97 1.72 -30.20
CA ILE A 314 1.60 0.54 -29.63
C ILE A 314 0.59 -0.58 -29.44
N LEU A 315 1.08 -1.80 -29.21
CA LEU A 315 0.21 -2.95 -28.95
C LEU A 315 0.24 -3.34 -27.46
N ALA A 316 -0.94 -3.66 -26.92
CA ALA A 316 -1.05 -4.09 -25.53
C ALA A 316 -2.21 -5.09 -25.35
N ASP A 317 -1.94 -6.19 -24.66
CA ASP A 317 -2.94 -7.24 -24.35
C ASP A 317 -3.95 -6.81 -23.28
N PHE A 318 -3.67 -5.76 -22.48
CA PHE A 318 -4.59 -5.24 -21.47
C PHE A 318 -5.74 -4.38 -22.05
N VAL A 319 -5.71 -4.04 -23.33
CA VAL A 319 -6.83 -3.34 -23.99
C VAL A 319 -8.03 -4.28 -24.05
N THR A 320 -9.18 -3.81 -23.56
CA THR A 320 -10.43 -4.59 -23.53
C THR A 320 -11.53 -3.95 -24.36
N THR A 321 -12.63 -4.68 -24.55
CA THR A 321 -13.85 -4.21 -25.22
C THR A 321 -15.04 -4.08 -24.25
N ASP A 322 -14.79 -3.99 -22.95
CA ASP A 322 -15.85 -3.84 -21.95
C ASP A 322 -16.43 -2.43 -21.91
N THR A 323 -15.56 -1.43 -22.11
CA THR A 323 -15.93 -0.01 -22.09
C THR A 323 -15.01 0.82 -23.00
N GLY A 324 -15.43 2.06 -23.33
CA GLY A 324 -14.62 3.01 -24.07
C GLY A 324 -14.71 2.83 -25.58
N THR A 325 -13.57 2.70 -26.25
CA THR A 325 -13.42 2.67 -27.71
C THR A 325 -12.51 1.54 -28.21
N GLY A 326 -11.94 0.75 -27.29
CA GLY A 326 -10.90 -0.24 -27.61
C GLY A 326 -9.54 0.38 -27.97
N ILE A 327 -9.36 1.67 -27.70
CA ILE A 327 -8.10 2.41 -27.88
C ILE A 327 -7.81 3.12 -26.56
N VAL A 328 -6.66 2.83 -25.96
CA VAL A 328 -6.27 3.37 -24.65
C VAL A 328 -5.16 4.40 -24.84
N HIS A 329 -5.33 5.60 -24.25
CA HIS A 329 -4.25 6.57 -24.22
C HIS A 329 -3.16 6.13 -23.23
N ILE A 330 -1.90 6.36 -23.56
CA ILE A 330 -0.74 5.91 -22.80
C ILE A 330 0.04 7.11 -22.26
N ALA A 331 0.15 7.17 -20.94
CA ALA A 331 0.95 8.15 -20.20
C ALA A 331 1.87 7.43 -19.20
N PRO A 332 3.08 6.99 -19.60
CA PRO A 332 3.97 6.14 -18.79
C PRO A 332 4.33 6.71 -17.43
N GLY A 333 4.20 8.02 -17.21
CA GLY A 333 4.41 8.66 -15.91
C GLY A 333 3.22 8.58 -14.94
N HIS A 334 2.04 8.13 -15.43
CA HIS A 334 0.79 8.19 -14.66
C HIS A 334 0.02 6.86 -14.61
N GLY A 335 0.62 5.74 -15.03
CA GLY A 335 0.03 4.41 -14.95
C GLY A 335 1.09 3.32 -14.94
N ALA A 336 0.89 2.26 -14.16
CA ALA A 336 1.83 1.14 -14.08
C ALA A 336 1.85 0.33 -15.38
N ASP A 337 0.68 0.03 -15.95
CA ASP A 337 0.57 -0.68 -17.23
C ASP A 337 1.12 0.15 -18.37
N ASP A 338 0.82 1.46 -18.40
CA ASP A 338 1.35 2.43 -19.35
C ASP A 338 2.89 2.48 -19.30
N TYR A 339 3.45 2.47 -18.08
CA TYR A 339 4.91 2.46 -17.88
C TYR A 339 5.54 1.18 -18.42
N ASN A 340 4.95 0.01 -18.09
CA ASN A 340 5.50 -1.27 -18.49
C ASN A 340 5.50 -1.44 -20.00
N VAL A 341 4.37 -1.14 -20.67
CA VAL A 341 4.29 -1.21 -22.13
C VAL A 341 5.11 -0.10 -22.78
N GLY A 342 5.09 1.11 -22.22
CA GLY A 342 5.86 2.25 -22.74
C GLY A 342 7.36 1.97 -22.76
N ARG A 343 7.88 1.28 -21.73
CA ARG A 343 9.30 0.85 -21.73
C ARG A 343 9.66 -0.11 -22.86
N GLN A 344 8.76 -1.02 -23.22
CA GLN A 344 8.99 -1.97 -24.32
C GLN A 344 9.14 -1.23 -25.67
N TYR A 345 8.42 -0.12 -25.83
CA TYR A 345 8.46 0.71 -27.03
C TYR A 345 9.40 1.92 -26.92
N GLY A 346 10.14 2.06 -25.81
CA GLY A 346 11.05 3.19 -25.61
C GLY A 346 10.37 4.55 -25.43
N LEU A 347 9.11 4.59 -25.02
CA LEU A 347 8.36 5.83 -24.83
C LEU A 347 8.89 6.64 -23.64
N PRO A 348 8.91 7.98 -23.72
CA PRO A 348 9.35 8.84 -22.63
C PRO A 348 8.40 8.77 -21.43
N VAL A 349 8.98 8.85 -20.22
CA VAL A 349 8.24 8.87 -18.95
C VAL A 349 8.02 10.32 -18.53
N LEU A 350 6.95 10.94 -19.03
CA LEU A 350 6.56 12.31 -18.68
C LEU A 350 5.69 12.30 -17.43
N SER A 351 6.03 13.14 -16.44
CA SER A 351 5.27 13.28 -15.20
C SER A 351 5.29 14.74 -14.74
N PRO A 352 4.58 15.64 -15.44
CA PRO A 352 4.62 17.08 -15.20
C PRO A 352 3.76 17.49 -13.97
N VAL A 353 3.87 16.75 -12.86
CA VAL A 353 3.09 16.98 -11.64
C VAL A 353 4.00 16.93 -10.43
N ASP A 354 3.91 17.94 -9.57
CA ASP A 354 4.70 18.07 -8.34
C ASP A 354 4.12 17.28 -7.16
N ASP A 355 4.73 17.43 -5.98
CA ASP A 355 4.33 16.72 -4.75
C ASP A 355 2.95 17.14 -4.24
N ASP A 356 2.51 18.37 -4.53
CA ASP A 356 1.18 18.90 -4.23
C ASP A 356 0.08 18.40 -5.17
N GLY A 357 0.44 17.65 -6.21
CA GLY A 357 -0.50 17.26 -7.27
C GLY A 357 -0.81 18.40 -8.25
N LYS A 358 0.07 19.39 -8.38
CA LYS A 358 -0.07 20.53 -9.29
C LYS A 358 0.83 20.37 -10.50
N TYR A 359 0.39 20.90 -11.63
CA TYR A 359 1.21 20.90 -12.84
C TYR A 359 2.45 21.78 -12.70
N THR A 360 3.58 21.26 -13.16
CA THR A 360 4.84 22.00 -13.34
C THR A 360 4.92 22.60 -14.76
N GLU A 361 5.98 23.37 -15.03
CA GLU A 361 6.24 23.93 -16.37
C GLU A 361 6.40 22.86 -17.45
N GLU A 362 6.81 21.64 -17.07
CA GLU A 362 6.93 20.49 -17.99
C GLU A 362 5.61 20.08 -18.65
N VAL A 363 4.46 20.55 -18.15
CA VAL A 363 3.14 20.27 -18.76
C VAL A 363 3.02 20.79 -20.18
N GLY A 364 3.82 21.79 -20.56
CA GLY A 364 3.82 22.40 -21.90
C GLY A 364 2.58 23.23 -22.24
N VAL A 365 1.73 23.51 -21.23
CA VAL A 365 0.51 24.34 -21.33
C VAL A 365 0.54 25.40 -20.24
N PRO A 366 0.92 26.65 -20.54
CA PRO A 366 1.11 27.70 -19.53
C PRO A 366 -0.10 27.94 -18.62
N SER A 367 -1.32 27.81 -19.16
CA SER A 367 -2.56 28.01 -18.39
C SER A 367 -2.85 26.92 -17.34
N LEU A 368 -2.16 25.79 -17.38
CA LEU A 368 -2.30 24.69 -16.43
C LEU A 368 -1.24 24.74 -15.32
N VAL A 369 -0.11 25.42 -15.52
CA VAL A 369 0.98 25.51 -14.54
C VAL A 369 0.47 26.00 -13.18
N GLY A 370 0.83 25.27 -12.10
CA GLY A 370 0.40 25.57 -10.72
C GLY A 370 -1.04 25.16 -10.38
N LYS A 371 -1.85 24.70 -11.35
CA LYS A 371 -3.19 24.18 -11.06
C LYS A 371 -3.12 22.74 -10.56
N HIS A 372 -3.97 22.41 -9.59
CA HIS A 372 -4.12 21.02 -9.13
C HIS A 372 -4.77 20.18 -10.23
N VAL A 373 -4.27 18.95 -10.44
CA VAL A 373 -4.67 18.08 -11.57
C VAL A 373 -6.17 17.82 -11.65
N PHE A 374 -6.87 17.66 -10.53
CA PHE A 374 -8.32 17.45 -10.54
C PHE A 374 -9.11 18.71 -10.89
N ASP A 375 -8.62 19.89 -10.53
CA ASP A 375 -9.24 21.18 -10.88
C ASP A 375 -9.03 21.49 -12.38
N ALA A 376 -7.89 21.12 -12.90
CA ALA A 376 -7.52 21.33 -14.31
C ALA A 376 -8.35 20.49 -15.31
N ASN A 377 -9.09 19.49 -14.86
CA ASN A 377 -9.94 18.68 -15.75
C ASN A 377 -10.90 19.56 -16.59
N LYS A 378 -11.48 20.60 -15.99
CA LYS A 378 -12.41 21.53 -16.69
C LYS A 378 -11.70 22.31 -17.78
N ASP A 379 -10.49 22.79 -17.49
CA ASP A 379 -9.69 23.55 -18.48
C ASP A 379 -9.29 22.64 -19.66
N ILE A 380 -8.89 21.41 -19.37
CA ILE A 380 -8.51 20.43 -20.40
C ILE A 380 -9.72 20.08 -21.28
N ILE A 381 -10.88 19.85 -20.70
CA ILE A 381 -12.12 19.62 -21.45
C ILE A 381 -12.43 20.80 -22.35
N SER A 382 -12.35 22.03 -21.83
CA SER A 382 -12.55 23.25 -22.65
C SER A 382 -11.53 23.39 -23.78
N MET A 383 -10.26 23.04 -23.55
CA MET A 383 -9.24 23.04 -24.61
C MET A 383 -9.54 22.01 -25.71
N LEU A 384 -10.04 20.83 -25.34
CA LEU A 384 -10.46 19.79 -26.29
C LEU A 384 -11.66 20.25 -27.12
N GLU A 385 -12.64 20.93 -26.52
CA GLU A 385 -13.80 21.52 -27.20
C GLU A 385 -13.37 22.59 -28.18
N GLN A 386 -12.56 23.56 -27.75
CA GLN A 386 -12.06 24.64 -28.61
C GLN A 386 -11.23 24.13 -29.80
N GLY A 387 -10.47 23.04 -29.58
CA GLY A 387 -9.70 22.37 -30.62
C GLY A 387 -10.52 21.45 -31.54
N ASN A 388 -11.83 21.31 -31.33
CA ASN A 388 -12.69 20.32 -32.01
C ASN A 388 -12.19 18.87 -31.86
N ASN A 389 -11.57 18.56 -30.69
CA ASN A 389 -11.02 17.25 -30.37
C ASN A 389 -11.84 16.48 -29.33
N LEU A 390 -13.05 16.93 -29.01
CA LEU A 390 -13.96 16.32 -28.04
C LEU A 390 -15.22 15.78 -28.73
N PHE A 391 -15.47 14.47 -28.62
CA PHE A 391 -16.68 13.84 -29.15
C PHE A 391 -17.79 13.69 -28.12
N GLY A 392 -17.47 13.65 -26.83
CA GLY A 392 -18.44 13.55 -25.76
C GLY A 392 -17.80 13.64 -24.38
N VAL A 393 -18.62 14.07 -23.42
CA VAL A 393 -18.30 14.10 -21.98
C VAL A 393 -19.44 13.41 -21.26
N GLU A 394 -19.11 12.52 -20.32
CA GLU A 394 -20.10 11.90 -19.44
C GLU A 394 -19.60 11.85 -18.00
N GLU A 395 -20.52 11.83 -17.04
CA GLU A 395 -20.20 11.52 -15.65
C GLU A 395 -20.05 10.02 -15.51
N TYR A 396 -18.88 9.57 -15.04
CA TYR A 396 -18.57 8.17 -14.82
C TYR A 396 -18.37 7.88 -13.34
N ARG A 397 -19.21 7.00 -12.81
CA ARG A 397 -19.21 6.60 -11.41
C ARG A 397 -18.39 5.33 -11.25
N HIS A 398 -17.33 5.38 -10.46
CA HIS A 398 -16.40 4.26 -10.29
C HIS A 398 -15.73 4.23 -8.91
N GLN A 399 -15.11 3.11 -8.58
CA GLN A 399 -14.28 2.99 -7.40
C GLN A 399 -12.92 3.66 -7.68
N TYR A 400 -12.57 4.68 -6.89
CA TYR A 400 -11.33 5.42 -7.04
C TYR A 400 -10.44 5.26 -5.80
N PRO A 401 -9.11 5.05 -5.97
CA PRO A 401 -8.19 4.88 -4.86
C PRO A 401 -7.99 6.19 -4.08
N HIS A 402 -8.05 6.07 -2.75
CA HIS A 402 -7.85 7.17 -1.80
C HIS A 402 -6.79 6.79 -0.78
N CYS A 403 -6.03 7.76 -0.32
CA CYS A 403 -5.11 7.56 0.80
C CYS A 403 -5.88 7.19 2.07
N TRP A 404 -5.48 6.12 2.73
CA TRP A 404 -6.15 5.61 3.92
C TRP A 404 -6.14 6.59 5.11
N ARG A 405 -5.20 7.55 5.15
CA ARG A 405 -5.04 8.53 6.25
C ARG A 405 -5.54 9.92 5.89
N SER A 406 -5.06 10.51 4.82
CA SER A 406 -5.54 11.84 4.40
C SER A 406 -6.97 11.81 3.84
N LYS A 407 -7.45 10.62 3.41
CA LYS A 407 -8.74 10.41 2.76
C LYS A 407 -8.90 11.16 1.43
N THR A 408 -7.84 11.78 0.92
CA THR A 408 -7.80 12.40 -0.40
C THR A 408 -7.68 11.33 -1.49
N PRO A 409 -8.21 11.58 -2.70
CA PRO A 409 -7.89 10.76 -3.86
C PRO A 409 -6.39 10.72 -4.08
N ILE A 410 -5.86 9.61 -4.56
CA ILE A 410 -4.46 9.51 -4.94
C ILE A 410 -4.25 9.85 -6.41
N ILE A 411 -3.01 10.13 -6.78
CA ILE A 411 -2.57 10.23 -8.17
C ILE A 411 -1.46 9.21 -8.42
N PHE A 412 -1.26 8.81 -9.67
CA PHE A 412 -0.04 8.14 -10.07
C PHE A 412 0.93 9.18 -10.64
N ARG A 413 2.19 9.17 -10.18
CA ARG A 413 3.24 10.04 -10.71
C ARG A 413 4.59 9.33 -10.70
N ALA A 414 5.38 9.53 -11.74
CA ALA A 414 6.73 8.98 -11.82
C ALA A 414 7.71 9.86 -11.04
N VAL A 415 8.26 9.30 -9.98
CA VAL A 415 9.28 9.92 -9.13
C VAL A 415 10.41 8.93 -8.87
N GLU A 416 11.60 9.46 -8.58
CA GLU A 416 12.74 8.64 -8.14
C GLU A 416 12.40 8.01 -6.79
N GLN A 417 12.38 6.68 -6.73
CA GLN A 417 12.09 5.92 -5.54
C GLN A 417 12.97 4.67 -5.45
N PHE A 418 13.04 4.08 -4.26
CA PHE A 418 13.70 2.80 -4.05
C PHE A 418 12.68 1.67 -4.00
N PHE A 419 13.06 0.56 -4.62
CA PHE A 419 12.21 -0.61 -4.78
C PHE A 419 12.94 -1.89 -4.35
N ILE A 420 12.15 -2.84 -3.84
CA ILE A 420 12.57 -4.25 -3.72
C ILE A 420 11.99 -5.00 -4.92
N SER A 421 12.87 -5.68 -5.68
CA SER A 421 12.47 -6.53 -6.81
C SER A 421 11.76 -7.78 -6.30
N MET A 422 10.49 -7.91 -6.65
CA MET A 422 9.70 -9.08 -6.29
C MET A 422 10.09 -10.32 -7.10
N ASP A 423 10.61 -10.16 -8.31
CA ASP A 423 10.99 -11.29 -9.17
C ASP A 423 12.10 -12.15 -8.55
N LYS A 424 12.98 -11.54 -7.74
CA LYS A 424 14.03 -12.27 -7.01
C LYS A 424 13.51 -13.04 -5.81
N LEU A 425 12.44 -12.57 -5.17
CA LEU A 425 11.90 -13.12 -3.94
C LEU A 425 10.69 -14.03 -4.16
N ARG A 426 9.94 -13.80 -5.23
CA ARG A 426 8.67 -14.48 -5.54
C ARG A 426 8.77 -16.00 -5.59
N PRO A 427 9.74 -16.62 -6.30
CA PRO A 427 9.80 -18.06 -6.40
C PRO A 427 9.93 -18.74 -5.03
N GLN A 428 10.83 -18.24 -4.20
CA GLN A 428 11.03 -18.77 -2.84
C GLN A 428 9.81 -18.52 -1.95
N ALA A 429 9.20 -17.32 -2.04
CA ALA A 429 8.01 -17.02 -1.25
C ALA A 429 6.82 -17.91 -1.59
N LEU A 430 6.60 -18.24 -2.88
CA LEU A 430 5.55 -19.16 -3.31
C LEU A 430 5.82 -20.60 -2.83
N GLU A 431 7.07 -21.05 -2.85
CA GLU A 431 7.47 -22.35 -2.32
C GLU A 431 7.21 -22.44 -0.80
N GLU A 432 7.56 -21.40 -0.03
CA GLU A 432 7.34 -21.37 1.42
C GLU A 432 5.85 -21.34 1.77
N ILE A 433 5.01 -20.64 0.98
CA ILE A 433 3.55 -20.64 1.15
C ILE A 433 2.99 -22.06 1.07
N ASP A 434 3.54 -22.93 0.21
CA ASP A 434 3.07 -24.30 0.02
C ASP A 434 3.46 -25.23 1.18
N LYS A 435 4.49 -24.89 1.95
CA LYS A 435 4.92 -25.65 3.14
C LYS A 435 4.08 -25.34 4.38
N VAL A 436 3.30 -24.23 4.38
CA VAL A 436 2.49 -23.81 5.53
C VAL A 436 1.17 -24.56 5.59
N GLN A 437 0.80 -25.02 6.79
CA GLN A 437 -0.54 -25.52 7.06
C GLN A 437 -1.52 -24.35 7.23
N TRP A 438 -2.39 -24.16 6.25
CA TRP A 438 -3.37 -23.06 6.24
C TRP A 438 -4.66 -23.43 6.98
N LEU A 439 -5.08 -22.56 7.92
CA LEU A 439 -6.34 -22.67 8.64
C LEU A 439 -7.09 -21.31 8.58
N PRO A 440 -8.16 -21.20 7.80
CA PRO A 440 -8.75 -22.23 6.92
C PRO A 440 -7.93 -22.47 5.63
N ALA A 441 -8.11 -23.62 5.00
CA ALA A 441 -7.34 -24.05 3.84
C ALA A 441 -7.39 -23.07 2.65
N TRP A 442 -8.51 -22.38 2.43
CA TRP A 442 -8.64 -21.37 1.36
C TRP A 442 -7.67 -20.18 1.52
N GLY A 443 -7.12 -19.97 2.71
CA GLY A 443 -6.13 -18.93 2.96
C GLY A 443 -4.89 -19.03 2.07
N ARG A 444 -4.47 -20.28 1.74
CA ARG A 444 -3.36 -20.54 0.81
C ARG A 444 -3.56 -19.84 -0.53
N ASN A 445 -4.66 -20.11 -1.20
CA ASN A 445 -4.90 -19.60 -2.56
C ASN A 445 -4.94 -18.06 -2.58
N ARG A 446 -5.43 -17.46 -1.52
CA ARG A 446 -5.46 -16.00 -1.39
C ARG A 446 -4.07 -15.40 -1.26
N ILE A 447 -3.24 -15.92 -0.36
CA ILE A 447 -1.88 -15.42 -0.16
C ILE A 447 -1.01 -15.72 -1.39
N TYR A 448 -1.13 -16.93 -1.94
CA TYR A 448 -0.42 -17.35 -3.15
C TYR A 448 -0.69 -16.39 -4.30
N GLY A 449 -1.96 -16.15 -4.68
CA GLY A 449 -2.31 -15.24 -5.76
C GLY A 449 -1.91 -13.78 -5.49
N THR A 450 -1.91 -13.35 -4.23
CA THR A 450 -1.42 -12.00 -3.87
C THR A 450 0.08 -11.87 -4.11
N VAL A 451 0.89 -12.87 -3.74
CA VAL A 451 2.35 -12.86 -3.94
C VAL A 451 2.70 -13.06 -5.41
N GLU A 452 1.98 -13.94 -6.11
CA GLU A 452 2.19 -14.22 -7.54
C GLU A 452 2.01 -12.95 -8.40
N ALA A 453 0.97 -12.18 -8.15
CA ALA A 453 0.66 -10.97 -8.92
C ALA A 453 1.32 -9.69 -8.38
N ARG A 454 2.12 -9.78 -7.30
CA ARG A 454 2.64 -8.58 -6.63
C ARG A 454 3.70 -7.88 -7.48
N PRO A 455 3.54 -6.56 -7.75
CA PRO A 455 4.59 -5.77 -8.40
C PRO A 455 5.76 -5.52 -7.45
N ASP A 456 6.86 -4.97 -7.97
CA ASP A 456 7.98 -4.50 -7.16
C ASP A 456 7.51 -3.56 -6.06
N TRP A 457 8.09 -3.71 -4.88
CA TRP A 457 7.67 -2.99 -3.70
C TRP A 457 8.42 -1.66 -3.56
N CYS A 458 7.71 -0.54 -3.71
CA CYS A 458 8.24 0.79 -3.38
C CYS A 458 8.42 0.92 -1.87
N ILE A 459 9.66 1.05 -1.42
CA ILE A 459 10.02 1.04 0.01
C ILE A 459 10.38 2.40 0.59
N SER A 460 10.59 3.40 -0.23
CA SER A 460 10.92 4.76 0.23
C SER A 460 9.67 5.56 0.57
N ARG A 461 9.71 6.26 1.71
CA ARG A 461 8.62 7.13 2.20
C ARG A 461 9.18 8.50 2.55
N GLN A 462 8.52 9.55 2.09
CA GLN A 462 8.86 10.93 2.38
C GLN A 462 8.34 11.31 3.78
N ARG A 463 8.92 10.64 4.80
CA ARG A 463 8.54 10.75 6.22
C ARG A 463 9.74 11.08 7.09
N THR A 464 9.43 11.67 8.25
CA THR A 464 10.42 11.95 9.30
C THR A 464 10.40 10.87 10.39
N TRP A 465 9.22 10.27 10.67
CA TRP A 465 9.05 9.25 11.70
C TRP A 465 9.04 7.85 11.10
N GLY A 466 10.17 7.18 11.23
CA GLY A 466 10.43 5.82 10.74
C GLY A 466 11.91 5.50 10.82
N VAL A 467 12.28 4.29 10.44
CA VAL A 467 13.67 3.89 10.23
C VAL A 467 14.18 4.55 8.96
N PRO A 468 15.32 5.27 8.98
CA PRO A 468 15.82 5.92 7.79
C PRO A 468 16.15 4.92 6.70
N LEU A 469 15.90 5.28 5.46
CA LEU A 469 16.45 4.57 4.30
C LEU A 469 17.95 4.86 4.21
N PRO A 470 18.84 3.89 4.49
CA PRO A 470 20.26 4.14 4.75
C PRO A 470 21.07 4.26 3.45
N VAL A 471 20.75 5.26 2.65
CA VAL A 471 21.35 5.51 1.33
C VAL A 471 22.06 6.86 1.35
N PHE A 472 23.25 6.92 0.77
CA PHE A 472 23.95 8.15 0.44
C PHE A 472 23.92 8.40 -1.07
N PHE A 473 24.04 9.66 -1.44
CA PHE A 473 24.23 10.10 -2.82
C PHE A 473 25.62 10.67 -2.97
N ASP A 474 26.36 10.21 -3.97
CA ASP A 474 27.69 10.72 -4.31
C ASP A 474 27.64 12.16 -4.87
N GLU A 475 28.79 12.72 -5.20
CA GLU A 475 28.93 14.07 -5.77
C GLU A 475 28.20 14.24 -7.12
N ASN A 476 27.89 13.16 -7.81
CA ASN A 476 27.13 13.14 -9.07
C ASN A 476 25.62 12.92 -8.84
N GLY A 477 25.19 12.80 -7.59
CA GLY A 477 23.80 12.52 -7.23
C GLY A 477 23.39 11.06 -7.43
N LYS A 478 24.34 10.14 -7.64
CA LYS A 478 24.06 8.71 -7.78
C LYS A 478 23.91 8.05 -6.41
N ALA A 479 22.87 7.26 -6.24
CA ALA A 479 22.63 6.50 -5.02
C ALA A 479 23.69 5.41 -4.81
N VAL A 480 24.22 5.35 -3.60
CA VAL A 480 25.17 4.33 -3.14
C VAL A 480 24.42 3.29 -2.31
N LEU A 481 24.25 2.11 -2.89
CA LEU A 481 23.65 0.94 -2.25
C LEU A 481 24.78 -0.05 -1.91
N ASP A 482 25.29 0.01 -0.68
CA ASP A 482 26.38 -0.82 -0.18
C ASP A 482 25.98 -1.52 1.11
N ALA A 483 25.93 -2.85 1.10
CA ALA A 483 25.48 -3.66 2.23
C ALA A 483 26.41 -3.52 3.45
N ALA A 484 27.72 -3.35 3.24
CA ALA A 484 28.68 -3.17 4.33
C ALA A 484 28.49 -1.80 5.00
N LEU A 485 28.23 -0.77 4.21
CA LEU A 485 27.88 0.56 4.72
C LEU A 485 26.58 0.52 5.52
N VAL A 486 25.55 -0.14 5.01
CA VAL A 486 24.27 -0.29 5.72
C VAL A 486 24.46 -1.00 7.06
N ARG A 487 25.32 -2.04 7.14
CA ARG A 487 25.64 -2.71 8.41
C ARG A 487 26.34 -1.78 9.40
N LYS A 488 27.29 -0.92 8.95
CA LYS A 488 27.90 0.10 9.80
C LYS A 488 26.88 1.10 10.34
N ILE A 489 25.92 1.50 9.50
CA ILE A 489 24.81 2.37 9.93
C ILE A 489 23.93 1.64 10.96
N ALA A 490 23.64 0.35 10.75
CA ALA A 490 22.88 -0.46 11.72
C ALA A 490 23.58 -0.51 13.09
N ASP A 491 24.89 -0.71 13.11
CA ASP A 491 25.67 -0.74 14.37
C ASP A 491 25.70 0.63 15.09
N MET A 492 25.67 1.71 14.33
CA MET A 492 25.53 3.06 14.87
C MET A 492 24.13 3.29 15.44
N VAL A 493 23.09 2.86 14.73
CA VAL A 493 21.69 2.95 15.17
C VAL A 493 21.44 2.08 16.41
N GLU A 494 22.05 0.90 16.52
CA GLU A 494 21.93 0.05 17.71
C GLU A 494 22.41 0.74 18.98
N LYS A 495 23.47 1.57 18.88
CA LYS A 495 24.07 2.29 20.00
C LYS A 495 23.35 3.59 20.34
N HIS A 496 22.85 4.30 19.33
CA HIS A 496 22.39 5.69 19.47
C HIS A 496 20.90 5.88 19.10
N GLY A 497 20.25 4.88 18.50
CA GLY A 497 18.92 5.01 17.92
C GLY A 497 18.94 5.65 16.53
N SER A 498 17.84 5.48 15.78
CA SER A 498 17.74 6.00 14.41
C SER A 498 17.65 7.55 14.33
N ASN A 499 17.40 8.22 15.46
CA ASN A 499 17.39 9.69 15.51
C ASN A 499 18.71 10.30 15.05
N ILE A 500 19.84 9.63 15.31
CA ILE A 500 21.18 10.09 14.93
C ILE A 500 21.28 10.40 13.42
N TRP A 501 20.55 9.68 12.58
CA TRP A 501 20.51 9.93 11.13
C TRP A 501 19.92 11.31 10.80
N PHE A 502 18.96 11.78 11.57
CA PHE A 502 18.27 13.05 11.34
C PHE A 502 18.91 14.22 12.08
N GLU A 503 19.59 13.96 13.21
CA GLU A 503 20.21 14.96 14.06
C GLU A 503 21.59 15.42 13.55
N LEU A 504 22.38 14.50 12.98
CA LEU A 504 23.71 14.82 12.45
C LEU A 504 23.62 15.52 11.09
N SER A 505 24.55 16.42 10.80
CA SER A 505 24.75 16.95 9.45
C SER A 505 25.24 15.86 8.48
N ASP A 506 25.17 16.12 7.17
CA ASP A 506 25.72 15.21 6.16
C ASP A 506 27.24 15.00 6.39
N GLU A 507 27.96 16.07 6.69
CA GLU A 507 29.40 16.03 6.90
C GLU A 507 29.79 15.23 8.14
N ASP A 508 29.12 15.46 9.29
CA ASP A 508 29.38 14.73 10.53
C ASP A 508 29.08 13.23 10.40
N LEU A 509 28.01 12.91 9.68
CA LEU A 509 27.61 11.52 9.45
C LEU A 509 28.62 10.82 8.51
N CYS A 510 29.03 11.49 7.44
CA CYS A 510 30.08 10.99 6.53
C CYS A 510 31.40 10.76 7.28
N GLU A 511 31.84 11.70 8.13
CA GLU A 511 33.07 11.57 8.92
C GLU A 511 33.00 10.34 9.85
N ARG A 512 31.90 10.14 10.58
CA ARG A 512 31.72 8.97 11.46
C ARG A 512 31.72 7.63 10.72
N LEU A 513 31.25 7.62 9.48
CA LEU A 513 31.19 6.41 8.66
C LEU A 513 32.43 6.22 7.78
N GLY A 514 33.33 7.18 7.74
CA GLY A 514 34.53 7.15 6.89
C GLY A 514 34.25 7.35 5.42
N LEU A 515 33.24 8.19 5.09
CA LEU A 515 32.78 8.50 3.74
C LEU A 515 33.31 9.88 3.27
N PRO A 516 33.33 10.18 1.96
CA PRO A 516 33.62 11.50 1.45
C PRO A 516 32.66 12.55 2.01
N LYS A 517 33.16 13.69 2.48
CA LYS A 517 32.33 14.78 3.04
C LYS A 517 31.37 15.44 2.01
N THR A 518 31.60 15.19 0.73
CA THR A 518 30.78 15.68 -0.39
C THR A 518 29.48 14.91 -0.54
N TRP A 519 29.41 13.70 0.03
CA TRP A 519 28.23 12.86 -0.09
C TRP A 519 27.06 13.41 0.75
N LYS A 520 25.84 13.15 0.27
CA LYS A 520 24.60 13.57 0.93
C LYS A 520 23.81 12.36 1.38
N LYS A 521 23.30 12.37 2.62
CA LYS A 521 22.41 11.32 3.11
C LYS A 521 21.03 11.44 2.49
N GLY A 522 20.34 10.30 2.30
CA GLY A 522 18.94 10.25 1.92
C GLY A 522 18.03 10.83 3.00
N LYS A 523 16.89 11.38 2.59
CA LYS A 523 15.90 12.00 3.49
C LYS A 523 14.71 11.10 3.78
N ASP A 524 14.54 10.03 3.01
CA ASP A 524 13.39 9.13 3.10
C ASP A 524 13.55 8.16 4.28
N THR A 525 12.41 7.64 4.74
CA THR A 525 12.33 6.49 5.66
C THR A 525 11.93 5.23 4.90
N LEU A 526 12.22 4.08 5.47
CA LEU A 526 11.72 2.80 5.00
C LEU A 526 10.20 2.70 5.23
N ASP A 527 9.53 1.98 4.34
CA ASP A 527 8.12 1.61 4.52
C ASP A 527 7.93 0.86 5.84
N VAL A 528 6.96 1.27 6.64
CA VAL A 528 6.65 0.68 7.96
C VAL A 528 6.33 -0.82 7.90
N TRP A 529 5.92 -1.35 6.75
CA TRP A 529 5.72 -2.79 6.59
C TRP A 529 7.03 -3.59 6.66
N ILE A 530 8.19 -2.95 6.42
CA ILE A 530 9.50 -3.57 6.67
C ILE A 530 9.72 -3.75 8.17
N ASP A 531 9.24 -2.84 9.01
CA ASP A 531 9.35 -2.96 10.47
C ASP A 531 8.72 -4.28 10.95
N SER A 532 7.47 -4.53 10.58
CA SER A 532 6.79 -5.77 10.94
C SER A 532 7.34 -6.99 10.18
N GLY A 533 7.80 -6.82 8.95
CA GLY A 533 8.42 -7.87 8.15
C GLY A 533 9.76 -8.36 8.70
N SER A 534 10.50 -7.50 9.40
CA SER A 534 11.79 -7.83 10.03
C SER A 534 11.68 -8.48 11.41
N SER A 535 10.47 -8.68 11.91
CA SER A 535 10.23 -9.14 13.28
C SER A 535 10.78 -10.56 13.56
N HIS A 536 10.91 -11.41 12.55
CA HIS A 536 11.57 -12.70 12.69
C HIS A 536 13.01 -12.54 13.20
N MET A 537 13.82 -11.70 12.58
CA MET A 537 15.19 -11.42 12.99
C MET A 537 15.25 -10.58 14.27
N ALA A 538 14.43 -9.55 14.37
CA ALA A 538 14.44 -8.60 15.49
C ALA A 538 13.88 -9.18 16.79
N VAL A 539 13.09 -10.26 16.75
CA VAL A 539 12.45 -10.87 17.91
C VAL A 539 12.84 -12.33 18.08
N MET A 540 12.63 -13.16 17.02
CA MET A 540 12.82 -14.61 17.14
C MET A 540 14.30 -14.97 17.24
N ASP A 541 15.15 -14.43 16.35
CA ASP A 541 16.58 -14.74 16.35
C ASP A 541 17.37 -13.99 17.44
N SER A 542 16.83 -12.86 17.93
CA SER A 542 17.54 -12.01 18.88
C SER A 542 17.29 -12.34 20.35
N ARG A 543 16.27 -13.12 20.67
CA ARG A 543 15.89 -13.43 22.05
C ARG A 543 16.19 -14.88 22.41
N PRO A 544 16.90 -15.15 23.52
CA PRO A 544 17.18 -16.51 23.97
C PRO A 544 15.88 -17.31 24.14
N GLY A 545 15.86 -18.52 23.60
CA GLY A 545 14.73 -19.43 23.74
C GLY A 545 13.57 -19.20 22.76
N LEU A 546 13.72 -18.29 21.81
CA LEU A 546 12.85 -18.16 20.66
C LEU A 546 13.66 -18.55 19.42
N ASP A 547 13.23 -19.59 18.74
CA ASP A 547 13.91 -20.08 17.53
C ASP A 547 12.96 -19.94 16.33
N ALA A 548 13.45 -19.39 15.22
CA ALA A 548 12.71 -19.36 13.95
C ALA A 548 12.74 -20.76 13.29
N PRO A 549 11.68 -21.14 12.54
CA PRO A 549 10.42 -20.43 12.33
C PRO A 549 9.47 -20.57 13.52
N ALA A 550 8.52 -19.64 13.65
CA ALA A 550 7.42 -19.77 14.61
C ALA A 550 6.46 -20.90 14.22
N ASP A 551 5.87 -21.59 15.24
CA ASP A 551 4.86 -22.62 14.99
C ASP A 551 3.54 -22.03 14.46
N LEU A 552 3.22 -20.79 14.86
CA LEU A 552 2.02 -20.09 14.42
C LEU A 552 2.26 -18.59 14.29
N TYR A 553 1.83 -18.04 13.16
CA TYR A 553 1.63 -16.62 12.97
C TYR A 553 0.13 -16.35 12.70
N LEU A 554 -0.53 -15.61 13.60
CA LEU A 554 -1.94 -15.29 13.48
C LEU A 554 -2.13 -13.80 13.20
N LYS A 555 -2.66 -13.49 12.01
CA LYS A 555 -3.02 -12.13 11.60
C LYS A 555 -4.49 -12.09 11.21
N LEU A 556 -5.27 -11.26 11.88
CA LEU A 556 -6.64 -11.00 11.46
C LEU A 556 -6.66 -9.88 10.42
N ARG A 557 -7.50 -10.07 9.41
CA ARG A 557 -7.91 -8.98 8.53
C ARG A 557 -8.82 -8.06 9.33
N THR A 558 -8.29 -6.98 9.85
CA THR A 558 -9.12 -5.89 10.37
C THR A 558 -9.69 -5.13 9.17
N SER A 559 -10.83 -5.60 8.66
CA SER A 559 -11.59 -4.83 7.69
C SER A 559 -12.27 -3.69 8.44
N THR A 560 -11.72 -2.51 8.35
CA THR A 560 -12.59 -1.35 8.33
C THR A 560 -13.11 -1.27 6.90
N ALA A 561 -14.40 -1.55 6.73
CA ALA A 561 -15.20 -1.37 5.53
C ALA A 561 -14.56 -1.76 4.18
N ALA A 562 -15.15 -2.74 3.56
CA ALA A 562 -15.10 -3.09 2.13
C ALA A 562 -13.75 -2.81 1.42
N GLY A 563 -12.91 -3.81 1.29
CA GLY A 563 -11.91 -3.82 0.24
C GLY A 563 -10.44 -3.88 0.62
N SER A 564 -10.04 -3.77 1.91
CA SER A 564 -8.63 -3.87 2.24
C SER A 564 -8.10 -5.29 1.98
N ARG A 565 -7.39 -5.45 0.90
CA ARG A 565 -6.58 -6.65 0.63
C ARG A 565 -5.39 -6.63 1.60
N VAL A 566 -5.15 -7.73 2.27
CA VAL A 566 -3.97 -7.91 3.13
C VAL A 566 -2.75 -7.98 2.24
N PRO A 567 -1.61 -7.31 2.60
CA PRO A 567 -0.35 -7.47 1.91
C PRO A 567 0.14 -8.92 1.95
#